data_8810db183f60b6ba7cc7c5378cfbf2e8
#
_entry.id   8810db183f60b6ba7cc7c5378cfbf2e8
#
_cell.length_a   1.000
_cell.length_b   1.000
_cell.length_c   1.000
_cell.angle_alpha   90.00
_cell.angle_beta   90.00
_cell.angle_gamma   90.00
#
_symmetry.space_group_name_H-M   'P 1'
#
loop_
_entity.id
_entity.type
_entity.pdbx_description
1 polymer ?
#
loop_
_entity_poly.entity_id
_entity_poly.type
_entity_poly.pdbx_seq_one_letter_code
_entity_poly.pdbx_strand_id
1 'polypeptide(L)'
;MRQPVFTAASTRFPRSALAQHPATDIPRKALAKTTVSFEKMATPRSAGLLLACILGGKRYLSMLSYGVAAFALGSLPFCLAHPAVAASATSPAGPATGTVQPEDPLTSRAQQNPPSQEASSSPAHSGPESKDAFLSSETPRTPQEWIERGRYVAAAADCAACHTTNQNAPYAGGYAFELPIGTLYASNITPDKTHGIGNWTEAQFISAVREGIRPDGATLYPAMPYPSYARMTDEDLHALYVYFMQDVQPVAQSVKANAIPWPLSMRFPLTFWRWAFAPSPQAARQATGRPFANTELARGAYLVEGPGHCGACHTQRGIAMQEEALTAQDGPRYLAGGKAVDSWTPPSLRGEPRTGLGTWRVAEITTFLKTGRNNRGSAFGNMDSAVHHGTQYLSEADLTAMARYLKSLPAAAPQQAGWKRDAAATKALQSGSHLTLGQRVYLDNCAACHRSNGAGYPTTFPPLADNPVVMNPAPDSVIHIILTGATLHGTQSAPSAFSMPGFAARLTDAQIAAVGTFVRHAWGNNAPAVTDVDVRHMRARLSSAQTQIAPPSPVQPPEKRAALPAPSQPTPSGAAINSGTSFVPPAPDTPPHPPSAAPDSRSAAAPALHSGGQATE
;
A
#
# COMPACT_ATOMS: atom_id res chain seq x y z
N MET A 1 -15.22 -63.08 24.10
CA MET A 1 -14.28 -63.58 25.12
C MET A 1 -13.53 -62.40 25.71
N ARG A 2 -13.85 -62.11 26.96
CA ARG A 2 -13.03 -61.56 28.07
C ARG A 2 -12.13 -60.34 27.80
N GLN A 3 -12.56 -59.22 28.32
CA GLN A 3 -11.73 -58.13 28.85
C GLN A 3 -10.87 -58.60 30.02
N PRO A 4 -9.84 -57.89 30.39
CA PRO A 4 -9.64 -57.57 31.80
C PRO A 4 -9.65 -56.06 32.10
N VAL A 5 -10.36 -55.78 33.14
CA VAL A 5 -10.43 -54.63 34.03
C VAL A 5 -9.08 -54.50 34.78
N PHE A 6 -8.53 -53.30 34.89
CA PHE A 6 -7.57 -52.97 35.94
C PHE A 6 -8.01 -51.75 36.72
N THR A 7 -8.07 -51.98 38.01
CA THR A 7 -8.56 -51.17 39.12
C THR A 7 -7.62 -50.04 39.50
N ALA A 8 -8.22 -48.98 39.96
CA ALA A 8 -7.61 -47.82 40.60
C ALA A 8 -6.91 -48.19 41.92
N ALA A 9 -5.77 -47.57 42.20
CA ALA A 9 -5.19 -47.48 43.53
C ALA A 9 -4.99 -45.99 43.89
N SER A 10 -5.78 -45.58 44.85
CA SER A 10 -5.72 -44.33 45.60
C SER A 10 -4.63 -44.44 46.65
N THR A 11 -3.69 -43.51 46.70
CA THR A 11 -2.85 -43.30 47.89
C THR A 11 -2.96 -41.84 48.31
N ARG A 12 -3.69 -41.67 49.41
CA ARG A 12 -3.67 -40.46 50.25
C ARG A 12 -2.37 -40.46 51.08
N PHE A 13 -1.73 -39.30 51.20
CA PHE A 13 -0.84 -38.96 52.31
C PHE A 13 -1.20 -37.60 52.94
N PRO A 14 -0.90 -37.39 54.23
CA PRO A 14 -1.72 -36.58 55.12
C PRO A 14 -1.20 -35.15 55.34
N ARG A 15 -2.14 -34.31 55.83
CA ARG A 15 -1.89 -32.99 56.40
C ARG A 15 -1.26 -33.11 57.79
N SER A 16 -0.21 -32.33 58.08
CA SER A 16 0.17 -31.81 59.41
C SER A 16 1.29 -30.78 59.17
N ALA A 17 1.51 -29.69 59.85
CA ALA A 17 0.88 -28.99 60.95
C ALA A 17 1.51 -27.58 60.97
N LEU A 18 0.76 -26.62 61.50
CA LEU A 18 1.20 -25.29 61.82
C LEU A 18 2.45 -25.25 62.72
N ALA A 19 3.38 -24.30 62.46
CA ALA A 19 4.19 -23.69 63.49
C ALA A 19 4.30 -22.20 63.23
N GLN A 20 3.64 -21.41 64.08
CA GLN A 20 3.85 -19.99 64.34
C GLN A 20 5.11 -19.83 65.17
N HIS A 21 5.97 -18.87 64.88
CA HIS A 21 6.79 -18.15 65.86
C HIS A 21 7.31 -16.82 65.28
N PRO A 22 7.77 -15.86 66.10
CA PRO A 22 7.15 -14.53 66.19
C PRO A 22 8.06 -13.40 65.68
N ALA A 23 7.45 -12.21 65.61
CA ALA A 23 8.11 -10.95 65.34
C ALA A 23 9.20 -10.61 66.36
N THR A 24 10.37 -10.21 65.88
CA THR A 24 11.34 -9.46 66.69
C THR A 24 11.54 -8.08 66.11
N ASP A 25 11.10 -7.08 66.87
CA ASP A 25 11.44 -5.67 66.74
C ASP A 25 12.93 -5.42 66.72
N ILE A 26 13.42 -4.65 65.79
CA ILE A 26 14.70 -3.96 65.84
C ILE A 26 14.46 -2.46 65.59
N PRO A 27 15.04 -1.57 66.42
CA PRO A 27 14.56 -0.21 66.57
C PRO A 27 15.06 0.79 65.52
N ARG A 28 14.18 1.72 65.17
CA ARG A 28 14.54 2.98 64.49
C ARG A 28 15.42 3.83 65.37
N LYS A 29 16.69 4.03 65.00
CA LYS A 29 17.43 5.24 65.40
C LYS A 29 18.54 5.56 64.39
N ALA A 30 18.46 6.80 63.86
CA ALA A 30 19.54 7.67 63.43
C ALA A 30 20.36 7.28 62.21
N LEU A 31 20.03 7.87 61.07
CA LEU A 31 21.04 8.66 60.36
C LEU A 31 20.37 9.89 59.74
N ALA A 32 20.59 11.01 60.42
CA ALA A 32 20.25 12.33 59.96
C ALA A 32 21.39 12.86 59.07
N LYS A 33 20.99 13.56 58.02
CA LYS A 33 21.71 14.66 57.39
C LYS A 33 23.07 14.39 56.76
N THR A 34 23.07 14.27 55.44
CA THR A 34 23.99 15.03 54.58
C THR A 34 23.31 15.33 53.26
N THR A 35 22.55 16.40 53.24
CA THR A 35 22.16 17.11 52.02
C THR A 35 23.39 17.87 51.55
N VAL A 36 24.08 17.35 50.55
CA VAL A 36 25.05 18.14 49.80
C VAL A 36 24.32 18.74 48.63
N SER A 37 24.11 20.05 48.76
CA SER A 37 23.65 20.93 47.68
C SER A 37 24.67 20.93 46.55
N PHE A 38 24.29 20.34 45.41
CA PHE A 38 24.97 20.50 44.12
C PHE A 38 24.15 21.45 43.25
N GLU A 39 24.17 22.71 43.68
CA GLU A 39 23.79 23.81 42.80
C GLU A 39 25.05 24.64 42.54
N LYS A 40 25.40 24.71 41.26
CA LYS A 40 26.49 25.46 40.61
C LYS A 40 27.66 24.60 40.19
N MET A 41 27.62 24.19 38.93
CA MET A 41 28.67 24.23 37.91
C MET A 41 28.37 23.19 36.83
N ALA A 42 27.58 23.55 35.85
CA ALA A 42 27.64 22.95 34.55
C ALA A 42 27.49 24.06 33.52
N THR A 43 28.61 24.55 33.03
CA THR A 43 28.65 25.43 31.85
C THR A 43 28.39 24.64 30.59
N PRO A 44 27.84 25.23 29.51
CA PRO A 44 27.38 24.51 28.30
C PRO A 44 28.49 23.87 27.45
N ARG A 45 29.74 23.87 27.90
CA ARG A 45 30.89 23.33 27.15
C ARG A 45 31.15 21.84 27.36
N SER A 46 30.61 21.21 28.40
CA SER A 46 30.85 19.79 28.71
C SER A 46 29.87 18.83 28.02
N ALA A 47 28.70 19.31 27.57
CA ALA A 47 27.73 18.49 26.84
C ALA A 47 28.18 18.23 25.38
N GLY A 48 28.96 19.11 24.80
CA GLY A 48 29.48 18.92 23.43
C GLY A 48 30.58 17.85 23.30
N LEU A 49 31.36 17.62 24.35
CA LEU A 49 32.44 16.64 24.33
C LEU A 49 31.96 15.20 24.49
N LEU A 50 30.88 14.97 25.24
CA LEU A 50 30.29 13.64 25.39
C LEU A 50 29.56 13.18 24.10
N LEU A 51 28.93 14.12 23.39
CA LEU A 51 28.27 13.83 22.11
C LEU A 51 29.28 13.55 20.98
N ALA A 52 30.45 14.19 21.02
CA ALA A 52 31.54 13.96 20.06
C ALA A 52 32.18 12.57 20.23
N CYS A 53 32.27 12.04 21.45
CA CYS A 53 32.78 10.69 21.70
C CYS A 53 31.80 9.59 21.26
N ILE A 54 30.48 9.81 21.34
CA ILE A 54 29.46 8.84 20.89
C ILE A 54 29.36 8.83 19.35
N LEU A 55 29.52 9.98 18.69
CA LEU A 55 29.51 10.09 17.22
C LEU A 55 30.84 9.67 16.58
N GLY A 56 31.95 9.82 17.30
CA GLY A 56 33.28 9.36 16.85
C GLY A 56 33.40 7.82 16.86
N GLY A 57 32.77 7.14 17.82
CA GLY A 57 32.79 5.67 17.91
C GLY A 57 32.11 4.96 16.74
N LYS A 58 31.09 5.57 16.13
CA LYS A 58 30.42 4.99 14.94
C LYS A 58 31.24 5.07 13.63
N ARG A 59 32.23 5.95 13.57
CA ARG A 59 33.13 6.03 12.39
C ARG A 59 34.29 5.04 12.45
N TYR A 60 34.68 4.57 13.64
CA TYR A 60 35.77 3.57 13.77
C TYR A 60 35.31 2.13 13.53
N LEU A 61 34.03 1.78 13.75
CA LEU A 61 33.51 0.45 13.42
C LEU A 61 33.33 0.22 11.91
N SER A 62 33.19 1.28 11.13
CA SER A 62 33.02 1.20 9.66
C SER A 62 34.37 0.93 8.94
N MET A 63 35.52 1.16 9.56
CA MET A 63 36.82 0.88 8.94
C MET A 63 37.40 -0.50 9.25
N LEU A 64 36.85 -1.23 10.21
CA LEU A 64 37.29 -2.61 10.51
C LEU A 64 36.65 -3.68 9.61
N SER A 65 35.61 -3.34 8.85
CA SER A 65 34.93 -4.31 7.97
C SER A 65 35.50 -4.37 6.53
N TYR A 66 36.51 -3.56 6.19
CA TYR A 66 37.17 -3.56 4.88
C TYR A 66 38.60 -4.07 4.88
N GLY A 67 39.07 -4.63 5.97
CA GLY A 67 40.47 -5.00 6.19
C GLY A 67 40.89 -6.45 5.89
N VAL A 68 40.05 -7.31 5.31
CA VAL A 68 40.37 -8.76 5.13
C VAL A 68 40.35 -9.22 3.66
N ALA A 69 40.22 -8.35 2.69
CA ALA A 69 40.20 -8.78 1.27
C ALA A 69 41.15 -7.98 0.37
N ALA A 70 42.36 -7.68 0.80
CA ALA A 70 43.40 -7.10 -0.10
C ALA A 70 44.79 -7.54 0.32
N PHE A 71 45.11 -8.80 0.10
CA PHE A 71 46.50 -9.27 -0.05
C PHE A 71 46.55 -10.13 -1.31
N ALA A 72 46.90 -9.52 -2.41
CA ALA A 72 47.73 -10.01 -3.51
C ALA A 72 47.56 -9.11 -4.74
N LEU A 73 48.71 -8.60 -5.16
CA LEU A 73 49.15 -8.15 -6.48
C LEU A 73 49.50 -6.67 -6.62
N GLY A 74 50.81 -6.45 -6.56
CA GLY A 74 51.64 -5.80 -7.59
C GLY A 74 51.58 -4.27 -7.72
N SER A 75 52.52 -3.63 -7.04
CA SER A 75 53.30 -2.46 -7.43
C SER A 75 53.26 -1.97 -8.89
N LEU A 76 53.01 -0.66 -9.07
CA LEU A 76 53.91 0.32 -9.75
C LEU A 76 53.22 1.71 -9.82
N PRO A 77 54.01 2.81 -9.68
CA PRO A 77 53.48 4.17 -9.59
C PRO A 77 53.50 4.89 -10.95
N PHE A 78 52.53 5.77 -11.16
CA PHE A 78 52.67 6.82 -12.16
C PHE A 78 52.15 8.16 -11.59
N CYS A 79 53.11 9.05 -11.41
CA CYS A 79 52.91 10.49 -11.28
C CYS A 79 52.44 11.08 -12.60
N LEU A 80 51.53 12.09 -12.55
CA LEU A 80 51.61 13.33 -13.36
C LEU A 80 50.38 14.20 -13.05
N ALA A 81 50.59 15.27 -12.31
CA ALA A 81 50.53 16.69 -12.69
C ALA A 81 49.14 17.28 -13.02
N HIS A 82 48.74 18.18 -12.12
CA HIS A 82 47.72 19.23 -12.36
C HIS A 82 48.23 20.31 -13.33
N PRO A 83 47.31 21.10 -13.93
CA PRO A 83 47.36 22.51 -13.57
C PRO A 83 45.97 23.09 -13.20
N ALA A 84 46.04 23.96 -12.22
CA ALA A 84 45.03 24.93 -11.85
C ALA A 84 44.97 26.08 -12.88
N VAL A 85 43.77 26.57 -13.17
CA VAL A 85 43.57 27.89 -13.77
C VAL A 85 42.52 28.63 -12.95
N ALA A 86 43.00 29.70 -12.34
CA ALA A 86 42.19 30.78 -11.74
C ALA A 86 42.01 31.89 -12.78
N ALA A 87 40.86 32.57 -12.74
CA ALA A 87 40.69 33.98 -13.13
C ALA A 87 39.23 34.36 -12.86
N SER A 88 38.96 35.19 -11.94
CA SER A 88 38.95 36.65 -11.86
C SER A 88 37.67 37.28 -12.46
N ALA A 89 37.01 37.98 -11.55
CA ALA A 89 35.85 38.86 -11.71
C ALA A 89 36.14 40.09 -12.58
N THR A 90 35.09 40.60 -13.24
CA THR A 90 34.83 42.04 -13.35
C THR A 90 33.39 42.29 -13.79
N SER A 91 32.69 43.08 -12.98
CA SER A 91 31.47 43.85 -13.37
C SER A 91 31.89 45.15 -14.07
N PRO A 92 31.01 45.76 -14.87
CA PRO A 92 30.59 47.10 -14.52
C PRO A 92 29.09 47.42 -14.70
N ALA A 93 28.74 48.51 -14.04
CA ALA A 93 27.41 49.07 -13.83
C ALA A 93 26.86 49.93 -14.97
N GLY A 94 25.54 49.96 -15.08
CA GLY A 94 24.56 50.92 -15.38
C GLY A 94 24.67 51.87 -16.63
N PRO A 95 23.64 52.64 -17.03
CA PRO A 95 22.60 53.26 -16.20
C PRO A 95 21.15 53.20 -16.77
N ALA A 96 20.22 53.73 -15.98
CA ALA A 96 18.81 53.89 -16.14
C ALA A 96 18.37 55.01 -17.12
N THR A 97 17.19 54.84 -17.67
CA THR A 97 16.13 55.84 -18.04
C THR A 97 15.00 55.04 -18.63
N GLY A 98 13.72 55.18 -18.35
CA GLY A 98 12.91 56.30 -17.98
C GLY A 98 11.54 56.08 -18.65
N THR A 99 10.47 56.01 -17.82
CA THR A 99 9.10 56.46 -18.08
C THR A 99 8.34 56.07 -19.35
N VAL A 100 7.12 55.53 -19.25
CA VAL A 100 5.81 56.21 -19.30
C VAL A 100 4.67 55.19 -19.33
N GLN A 101 3.74 55.28 -18.40
CA GLN A 101 2.36 54.79 -18.55
C GLN A 101 1.58 55.72 -19.49
N PRO A 102 0.46 55.26 -20.04
CA PRO A 102 -0.79 55.85 -19.57
C PRO A 102 -1.95 54.84 -19.34
N GLU A 103 -2.82 55.35 -18.55
CA GLU A 103 -4.04 54.88 -17.95
C GLU A 103 -5.19 54.55 -18.91
N ASP A 104 -6.05 53.68 -18.44
CA ASP A 104 -7.52 53.54 -18.39
C ASP A 104 -8.41 54.43 -19.31
N PRO A 105 -9.75 54.24 -19.40
CA PRO A 105 -10.72 53.39 -18.68
C PRO A 105 -11.86 52.80 -19.56
N LEU A 106 -12.73 51.92 -19.02
CA LEU A 106 -14.21 51.94 -19.22
C LEU A 106 -14.86 50.81 -18.36
N THR A 107 -15.33 51.17 -17.21
CA THR A 107 -16.71 51.32 -16.67
C THR A 107 -17.75 50.26 -17.06
N SER A 108 -18.19 49.58 -16.01
CA SER A 108 -19.57 49.35 -15.55
C SER A 108 -20.56 48.55 -16.36
N ARG A 109 -21.08 47.50 -15.78
CA ARG A 109 -22.51 47.43 -15.45
C ARG A 109 -22.85 46.31 -14.46
N ALA A 110 -23.20 46.71 -13.27
CA ALA A 110 -23.93 45.91 -12.30
C ALA A 110 -25.35 45.66 -12.82
N GLN A 111 -25.82 44.41 -12.69
CA GLN A 111 -27.27 44.14 -12.71
C GLN A 111 -27.61 43.41 -11.40
N GLN A 112 -28.29 44.16 -10.54
CA GLN A 112 -29.03 43.71 -9.37
C GLN A 112 -30.27 42.95 -9.85
N ASN A 113 -30.55 41.80 -9.20
CA ASN A 113 -31.87 41.20 -9.17
C ASN A 113 -32.37 41.13 -7.73
N PRO A 114 -33.65 41.37 -7.48
CA PRO A 114 -34.23 41.56 -6.16
C PRO A 114 -34.60 40.25 -5.47
N PRO A 115 -34.93 40.28 -4.17
CA PRO A 115 -35.18 39.09 -3.34
C PRO A 115 -36.58 38.53 -3.58
N SER A 116 -36.73 37.25 -3.71
CA SER A 116 -38.00 36.52 -3.71
C SER A 116 -38.19 35.78 -2.42
N GLN A 117 -39.37 35.92 -1.91
CA GLN A 117 -39.95 35.55 -0.63
C GLN A 117 -40.02 34.05 -0.36
N GLU A 118 -40.15 33.79 0.92
CA GLU A 118 -40.45 32.53 1.59
C GLU A 118 -41.56 31.71 0.94
N ALA A 119 -41.35 30.39 0.88
CA ALA A 119 -42.43 29.44 0.84
C ALA A 119 -42.06 28.14 1.55
N SER A 120 -42.68 27.95 2.70
CA SER A 120 -43.33 26.74 3.15
C SER A 120 -42.52 25.44 3.31
N SER A 121 -42.32 25.10 4.55
CA SER A 121 -42.05 23.79 5.15
C SER A 121 -42.73 22.60 4.45
N SER A 122 -41.89 21.62 4.05
CA SER A 122 -42.29 20.23 3.89
C SER A 122 -41.33 19.32 4.67
N PRO A 123 -41.81 18.20 5.22
CA PRO A 123 -41.06 17.43 6.22
C PRO A 123 -39.84 16.76 5.63
N ALA A 124 -38.72 16.86 6.36
CA ALA A 124 -37.48 16.19 6.08
C ALA A 124 -37.72 14.67 5.99
N HIS A 125 -37.51 14.11 4.81
CA HIS A 125 -37.18 12.70 4.68
C HIS A 125 -35.86 12.47 5.44
N SER A 126 -35.95 11.70 6.52
CA SER A 126 -34.78 11.10 7.17
C SER A 126 -34.13 10.16 6.16
N GLY A 127 -33.16 10.69 5.40
CA GLY A 127 -32.18 9.88 4.70
C GLY A 127 -31.37 9.06 5.71
N PRO A 128 -30.72 7.97 5.31
CA PRO A 128 -29.93 7.16 6.22
C PRO A 128 -28.92 8.06 6.92
N GLU A 129 -28.92 8.04 8.25
CA GLU A 129 -27.95 8.72 9.11
C GLU A 129 -26.54 8.50 8.55
N SER A 130 -25.87 9.60 8.28
CA SER A 130 -24.56 9.55 7.66
C SER A 130 -23.63 8.77 8.59
N LYS A 131 -22.94 7.78 8.04
CA LYS A 131 -21.89 7.01 8.74
C LYS A 131 -20.74 7.88 9.25
N ASP A 132 -20.76 9.17 8.98
CA ASP A 132 -19.79 10.18 9.42
C ASP A 132 -19.86 10.50 10.92
N ALA A 133 -20.97 10.13 11.59
CA ALA A 133 -21.11 10.25 13.05
C ALA A 133 -20.16 9.30 13.82
N PHE A 134 -19.61 8.27 13.15
CA PHE A 134 -18.77 7.25 13.78
C PHE A 134 -17.36 7.71 14.14
N LEU A 135 -16.95 8.85 13.64
CA LEU A 135 -15.62 9.44 13.86
C LEU A 135 -15.62 10.53 14.92
N SER A 136 -16.74 10.70 15.64
CA SER A 136 -16.74 11.52 16.84
C SER A 136 -15.70 10.96 17.81
N SER A 137 -14.95 11.84 18.45
CA SER A 137 -13.95 11.54 19.49
C SER A 137 -14.54 10.88 20.73
N GLU A 138 -15.79 10.42 20.67
CA GLU A 138 -16.47 9.78 21.77
C GLU A 138 -16.11 8.29 21.84
N THR A 139 -15.74 7.87 23.03
CA THR A 139 -15.52 6.45 23.33
C THR A 139 -16.81 5.65 23.09
N PRO A 140 -16.77 4.54 22.32
CA PRO A 140 -17.92 3.67 22.13
C PRO A 140 -18.52 3.24 23.47
N ARG A 141 -19.87 3.18 23.52
CA ARG A 141 -20.61 2.89 24.77
C ARG A 141 -21.23 1.51 24.76
N THR A 142 -21.43 0.96 23.57
CA THR A 142 -22.08 -0.35 23.38
C THR A 142 -21.11 -1.35 22.75
N PRO A 143 -21.30 -2.67 22.97
CA PRO A 143 -20.51 -3.70 22.30
C PRO A 143 -20.55 -3.58 20.77
N GLN A 144 -21.69 -3.21 20.20
CA GLN A 144 -21.84 -3.05 18.76
C GLN A 144 -21.00 -1.88 18.22
N GLU A 145 -20.96 -0.75 18.91
CA GLU A 145 -20.13 0.39 18.54
C GLU A 145 -18.63 0.05 18.58
N TRP A 146 -18.20 -0.78 19.56
CA TRP A 146 -16.83 -1.29 19.61
C TRP A 146 -16.50 -2.18 18.40
N ILE A 147 -17.41 -3.07 18.01
CA ILE A 147 -17.24 -3.92 16.83
C ILE A 147 -17.11 -3.07 15.56
N GLU A 148 -17.99 -2.08 15.38
CA GLU A 148 -17.98 -1.21 14.20
C GLU A 148 -16.71 -0.35 14.14
N ARG A 149 -16.27 0.21 15.26
CA ARG A 149 -14.99 0.91 15.36
C ARG A 149 -13.85 -0.03 15.05
N GLY A 150 -13.85 -1.25 15.58
CA GLY A 150 -12.82 -2.25 15.32
C GLY A 150 -12.75 -2.65 13.84
N ARG A 151 -13.90 -2.82 13.18
CA ARG A 151 -13.98 -3.08 11.73
C ARG A 151 -13.39 -1.91 10.92
N TYR A 152 -13.71 -0.68 11.33
CA TYR A 152 -13.17 0.52 10.72
C TYR A 152 -11.64 0.62 10.90
N VAL A 153 -11.15 0.35 12.10
CA VAL A 153 -9.72 0.34 12.40
C VAL A 153 -8.99 -0.78 11.64
N ALA A 154 -9.60 -1.96 11.50
CA ALA A 154 -9.03 -3.06 10.71
C ALA A 154 -8.89 -2.69 9.23
N ALA A 155 -9.84 -1.91 8.68
CA ALA A 155 -9.73 -1.35 7.34
C ALA A 155 -8.66 -0.25 7.27
N ALA A 156 -8.60 0.67 8.25
CA ALA A 156 -7.58 1.71 8.30
C ALA A 156 -6.16 1.15 8.43
N ALA A 157 -6.02 0.00 9.12
CA ALA A 157 -4.76 -0.73 9.31
C ALA A 157 -4.49 -1.78 8.21
N ASP A 158 -5.36 -1.86 7.21
CA ASP A 158 -5.21 -2.73 6.03
C ASP A 158 -4.94 -4.21 6.37
N CYS A 159 -5.51 -4.70 7.49
CA CYS A 159 -5.26 -6.05 7.99
C CYS A 159 -5.61 -7.13 6.95
N ALA A 160 -6.69 -6.91 6.19
CA ALA A 160 -7.19 -7.87 5.22
C ALA A 160 -6.24 -8.06 4.02
N ALA A 161 -5.51 -7.02 3.58
CA ALA A 161 -4.60 -7.10 2.44
C ALA A 161 -3.51 -8.17 2.62
N CYS A 162 -3.01 -8.33 3.86
CA CYS A 162 -1.99 -9.32 4.18
C CYS A 162 -2.59 -10.62 4.72
N HIS A 163 -3.69 -10.54 5.46
CA HIS A 163 -4.25 -11.69 6.16
C HIS A 163 -5.43 -12.38 5.45
N THR A 164 -5.74 -11.99 4.19
CA THR A 164 -6.79 -12.60 3.38
C THR A 164 -6.27 -12.99 2.01
N THR A 165 -6.13 -14.27 1.74
CA THR A 165 -5.81 -14.82 0.40
C THR A 165 -7.03 -15.44 -0.27
N ASN A 166 -8.09 -15.73 0.49
CA ASN A 166 -9.34 -16.28 0.03
C ASN A 166 -10.49 -15.42 0.56
N GLN A 167 -11.25 -14.81 -0.32
CA GLN A 167 -12.37 -13.93 0.04
C GLN A 167 -13.49 -14.67 0.81
N ASN A 168 -13.58 -16.00 0.64
CA ASN A 168 -14.52 -16.83 1.42
C ASN A 168 -14.00 -17.19 2.82
N ALA A 169 -12.75 -16.86 3.12
CA ALA A 169 -12.09 -17.10 4.41
C ALA A 169 -11.27 -15.87 4.80
N PRO A 170 -11.91 -14.71 5.04
CA PRO A 170 -11.20 -13.47 5.36
C PRO A 170 -10.39 -13.66 6.65
N TYR A 171 -9.24 -13.03 6.70
CA TYR A 171 -8.28 -13.07 7.81
C TYR A 171 -7.68 -14.45 8.13
N ALA A 172 -7.90 -15.48 7.30
CA ALA A 172 -7.32 -16.82 7.49
C ALA A 172 -5.83 -16.90 7.11
N GLY A 173 -5.22 -15.80 6.69
CA GLY A 173 -3.78 -15.70 6.40
C GLY A 173 -3.37 -16.29 5.05
N GLY A 174 -2.08 -16.63 4.94
CA GLY A 174 -1.53 -17.34 3.80
C GLY A 174 -0.87 -16.47 2.74
N TYR A 175 -0.95 -15.12 2.83
CA TYR A 175 -0.23 -14.25 1.90
C TYR A 175 1.29 -14.46 2.03
N ALA A 176 1.95 -14.62 0.89
CA ALA A 176 3.38 -14.88 0.81
C ALA A 176 4.15 -13.58 0.57
N PHE A 177 5.02 -13.22 1.49
CA PHE A 177 5.98 -12.12 1.34
C PHE A 177 7.31 -12.69 0.88
N GLU A 178 7.72 -12.36 -0.34
CA GLU A 178 9.04 -12.70 -0.88
C GLU A 178 10.07 -11.70 -0.35
N LEU A 179 10.82 -12.10 0.68
CA LEU A 179 11.86 -11.28 1.30
C LEU A 179 13.25 -11.72 0.83
N PRO A 180 14.28 -10.85 0.89
CA PRO A 180 15.65 -11.25 0.58
C PRO A 180 16.17 -12.43 1.43
N ILE A 181 15.52 -12.70 2.56
CA ILE A 181 15.88 -13.77 3.51
C ILE A 181 15.01 -15.03 3.35
N GLY A 182 14.09 -15.08 2.38
CA GLY A 182 13.16 -16.19 2.15
C GLY A 182 11.69 -15.79 2.26
N THR A 183 10.80 -16.72 2.05
CA THR A 183 9.35 -16.46 2.05
C THR A 183 8.77 -16.49 3.45
N LEU A 184 8.04 -15.43 3.80
CA LEU A 184 7.28 -15.31 5.04
C LEU A 184 5.78 -15.39 4.71
N TYR A 185 5.02 -16.18 5.45
CA TYR A 185 3.57 -16.29 5.28
C TYR A 185 2.82 -15.54 6.38
N ALA A 186 1.83 -14.71 6.00
CA ALA A 186 0.95 -14.03 6.95
C ALA A 186 0.13 -15.07 7.72
N SER A 187 0.03 -14.90 9.04
CA SER A 187 -0.68 -15.82 9.93
C SER A 187 -2.20 -15.71 9.79
N ASN A 188 -2.91 -16.78 10.17
CA ASN A 188 -4.32 -16.75 10.44
C ASN A 188 -4.57 -15.90 11.70
N ILE A 189 -5.37 -14.83 11.58
CA ILE A 189 -5.74 -13.93 12.67
C ILE A 189 -7.25 -13.98 12.98
N THR A 190 -7.94 -15.04 12.52
CA THR A 190 -9.32 -15.30 12.94
C THR A 190 -9.38 -15.81 14.39
N PRO A 191 -10.52 -15.74 15.08
CA PRO A 191 -10.67 -16.23 16.45
C PRO A 191 -10.74 -17.76 16.53
N ASP A 192 -10.16 -18.49 15.57
CA ASP A 192 -9.97 -19.94 15.68
C ASP A 192 -8.94 -20.25 16.78
N LYS A 193 -9.31 -21.17 17.68
CA LYS A 193 -8.50 -21.50 18.85
C LYS A 193 -7.25 -22.32 18.54
N THR A 194 -7.23 -23.02 17.41
CA THR A 194 -6.15 -23.93 17.04
C THR A 194 -5.18 -23.30 16.04
N HIS A 195 -5.71 -22.59 15.05
CA HIS A 195 -4.93 -22.08 13.92
C HIS A 195 -4.82 -20.55 13.91
N GLY A 196 -5.69 -19.85 14.67
CA GLY A 196 -5.77 -18.40 14.74
C GLY A 196 -5.36 -17.85 16.12
N ILE A 197 -6.01 -16.74 16.49
CA ILE A 197 -5.72 -15.98 17.71
C ILE A 197 -6.79 -16.18 18.81
N GLY A 198 -7.70 -17.15 18.66
CA GLY A 198 -8.86 -17.33 19.54
C GLY A 198 -8.56 -17.62 21.02
N ASN A 199 -7.33 -17.99 21.35
CA ASN A 199 -6.88 -18.18 22.72
C ASN A 199 -6.07 -16.99 23.28
N TRP A 200 -5.92 -15.91 22.51
CA TRP A 200 -5.11 -14.77 22.96
C TRP A 200 -5.92 -13.85 23.87
N THR A 201 -5.30 -13.40 24.94
CA THR A 201 -5.85 -12.31 25.75
C THR A 201 -5.69 -10.99 24.99
N GLU A 202 -6.48 -9.98 25.36
CA GLU A 202 -6.37 -8.65 24.81
C GLU A 202 -4.96 -8.07 24.95
N ALA A 203 -4.33 -8.23 26.11
CA ALA A 203 -2.96 -7.76 26.34
C ALA A 203 -1.95 -8.43 25.38
N GLN A 204 -2.11 -9.72 25.10
CA GLN A 204 -1.27 -10.45 24.14
C GLN A 204 -1.51 -9.97 22.69
N PHE A 205 -2.77 -9.72 22.33
CA PHE A 205 -3.12 -9.17 21.03
C PHE A 205 -2.52 -7.76 20.85
N ILE A 206 -2.69 -6.87 21.83
CA ILE A 206 -2.13 -5.53 21.81
C ILE A 206 -0.61 -5.56 21.71
N SER A 207 0.07 -6.42 22.49
CA SER A 207 1.51 -6.58 22.42
C SER A 207 1.99 -7.05 21.05
N ALA A 208 1.27 -7.97 20.42
CA ALA A 208 1.60 -8.44 19.06
C ALA A 208 1.42 -7.32 18.01
N VAL A 209 0.33 -6.58 18.05
CA VAL A 209 0.04 -5.52 17.08
C VAL A 209 0.95 -4.30 17.29
N ARG A 210 1.09 -3.83 18.53
CA ARG A 210 1.80 -2.59 18.87
C ARG A 210 3.31 -2.76 19.00
N GLU A 211 3.76 -3.89 19.53
CA GLU A 211 5.16 -4.11 19.89
C GLU A 211 5.82 -5.23 19.07
N GLY A 212 5.04 -5.98 18.30
CA GLY A 212 5.55 -7.11 17.54
C GLY A 212 5.99 -8.27 18.42
N ILE A 213 5.38 -8.49 19.60
CA ILE A 213 5.70 -9.57 20.54
C ILE A 213 4.55 -10.56 20.60
N ARG A 214 4.81 -11.81 20.27
CA ARG A 214 3.85 -12.91 20.34
C ARG A 214 3.61 -13.40 21.78
N PRO A 215 2.52 -14.16 22.05
CA PRO A 215 2.28 -14.73 23.38
C PRO A 215 3.40 -15.63 23.91
N ASP A 216 4.18 -16.26 23.02
CA ASP A 216 5.36 -17.06 23.35
C ASP A 216 6.63 -16.21 23.59
N GLY A 217 6.52 -14.89 23.58
CA GLY A 217 7.63 -13.95 23.75
C GLY A 217 8.49 -13.73 22.50
N ALA A 218 8.24 -14.46 21.40
CA ALA A 218 9.01 -14.31 20.18
C ALA A 218 8.65 -13.01 19.43
N THR A 219 9.66 -12.34 18.89
CA THR A 219 9.47 -11.14 18.06
C THR A 219 8.94 -11.51 16.68
N LEU A 220 7.94 -10.76 16.18
CA LEU A 220 7.44 -10.84 14.81
C LEU A 220 8.48 -10.35 13.81
N TYR A 221 8.44 -10.87 12.59
CA TYR A 221 9.16 -10.23 11.47
C TYR A 221 8.55 -8.86 11.18
N PRO A 222 9.37 -7.83 10.88
CA PRO A 222 8.88 -6.47 10.61
C PRO A 222 8.23 -6.30 9.22
N ALA A 223 7.83 -7.39 8.59
CA ALA A 223 6.85 -7.39 7.51
C ALA A 223 5.46 -6.99 8.03
N MET A 224 5.13 -7.35 9.27
CA MET A 224 4.03 -6.73 9.99
C MET A 224 4.49 -5.35 10.49
N PRO A 225 3.80 -4.26 10.13
CA PRO A 225 4.29 -2.89 10.36
C PRO A 225 4.05 -2.40 11.81
N TYR A 226 4.37 -3.24 12.82
CA TYR A 226 4.25 -2.87 14.23
C TYR A 226 5.02 -1.60 14.62
N PRO A 227 6.13 -1.18 13.94
CA PRO A 227 6.73 0.12 14.23
C PRO A 227 5.79 1.31 13.95
N SER A 228 4.90 1.19 12.97
CA SER A 228 3.85 2.17 12.70
C SER A 228 2.65 1.98 13.64
N TYR A 229 2.21 0.74 13.85
CA TYR A 229 1.09 0.41 14.74
C TYR A 229 1.36 0.76 16.21
N ALA A 230 2.61 0.96 16.61
CA ALA A 230 2.98 1.48 17.93
C ALA A 230 2.29 2.81 18.28
N ARG A 231 1.81 3.55 17.27
CA ARG A 231 1.09 4.84 17.40
C ARG A 231 -0.40 4.70 17.58
N MET A 232 -0.97 3.50 17.38
CA MET A 232 -2.41 3.30 17.56
C MET A 232 -2.82 3.56 19.00
N THR A 233 -3.98 4.20 19.18
CA THR A 233 -4.54 4.48 20.50
C THR A 233 -4.95 3.19 21.23
N ASP A 234 -5.08 3.26 22.54
CA ASP A 234 -5.53 2.11 23.32
C ASP A 234 -6.98 1.74 22.98
N GLU A 235 -7.83 2.75 22.71
CA GLU A 235 -9.22 2.55 22.29
C GLU A 235 -9.29 1.87 20.91
N ASP A 236 -8.46 2.27 19.94
CA ASP A 236 -8.46 1.64 18.61
C ASP A 236 -7.97 0.20 18.67
N LEU A 237 -7.01 -0.11 19.52
CA LEU A 237 -6.52 -1.48 19.73
C LEU A 237 -7.53 -2.35 20.48
N HIS A 238 -8.23 -1.78 21.47
CA HIS A 238 -9.33 -2.45 22.15
C HIS A 238 -10.46 -2.77 21.14
N ALA A 239 -10.88 -1.78 20.37
CA ALA A 239 -11.90 -1.95 19.35
C ALA A 239 -11.52 -3.03 18.32
N LEU A 240 -10.26 -3.01 17.89
CA LEU A 240 -9.72 -4.02 16.96
C LEU A 240 -9.76 -5.42 17.57
N TYR A 241 -9.39 -5.59 18.84
CA TYR A 241 -9.50 -6.86 19.56
C TYR A 241 -10.95 -7.35 19.64
N VAL A 242 -11.88 -6.46 20.05
CA VAL A 242 -13.30 -6.78 20.12
C VAL A 242 -13.84 -7.24 18.76
N TYR A 243 -13.50 -6.54 17.68
CA TYR A 243 -13.89 -6.90 16.32
C TYR A 243 -13.40 -8.31 15.95
N PHE A 244 -12.10 -8.59 16.13
CA PHE A 244 -11.54 -9.88 15.77
C PHE A 244 -12.10 -11.02 16.60
N MET A 245 -12.39 -10.80 17.88
CA MET A 245 -12.87 -11.85 18.77
C MET A 245 -14.38 -12.09 18.72
N GLN A 246 -15.19 -11.09 18.31
CA GLN A 246 -16.64 -11.17 18.40
C GLN A 246 -17.36 -11.17 17.04
N ASP A 247 -16.79 -10.57 15.99
CA ASP A 247 -17.45 -10.41 14.69
C ASP A 247 -16.80 -11.25 13.58
N VAL A 248 -15.46 -11.41 13.60
CA VAL A 248 -14.77 -12.22 12.60
C VAL A 248 -15.08 -13.71 12.83
N GLN A 249 -15.45 -14.41 11.75
CA GLN A 249 -15.75 -15.83 11.84
C GLN A 249 -14.45 -16.65 12.01
N PRO A 250 -14.43 -17.65 12.93
CA PRO A 250 -13.28 -18.53 13.08
C PRO A 250 -13.09 -19.40 11.82
N VAL A 251 -11.86 -19.50 11.34
CA VAL A 251 -11.49 -20.32 10.18
C VAL A 251 -10.41 -21.30 10.58
N ALA A 252 -10.72 -22.58 10.58
CA ALA A 252 -9.78 -23.67 10.93
C ALA A 252 -8.84 -23.96 9.75
N GLN A 253 -8.00 -22.99 9.39
CA GLN A 253 -7.04 -23.10 8.30
C GLN A 253 -5.62 -22.95 8.80
N SER A 254 -4.79 -23.96 8.57
CA SER A 254 -3.35 -23.90 8.81
C SER A 254 -2.67 -23.07 7.72
N VAL A 255 -1.73 -22.23 8.11
CA VAL A 255 -0.86 -21.48 7.19
C VAL A 255 0.45 -22.23 6.99
N LYS A 256 1.02 -22.15 5.78
CA LYS A 256 2.34 -22.73 5.48
C LYS A 256 3.40 -22.19 6.46
N ALA A 257 4.34 -23.05 6.83
CA ALA A 257 5.51 -22.63 7.60
C ALA A 257 6.37 -21.67 6.78
N ASN A 258 6.98 -20.69 7.47
CA ASN A 258 7.88 -19.74 6.83
C ASN A 258 9.08 -20.48 6.19
N ALA A 259 9.38 -20.17 4.94
CA ALA A 259 10.51 -20.73 4.20
C ALA A 259 11.73 -19.81 4.30
N ILE A 260 12.16 -19.53 5.52
CA ILE A 260 13.35 -18.73 5.84
C ILE A 260 14.45 -19.70 6.30
N PRO A 261 15.60 -19.79 5.61
CA PRO A 261 16.66 -20.74 5.94
C PRO A 261 17.35 -20.39 7.27
N TRP A 262 17.84 -21.41 7.96
CA TRP A 262 18.73 -21.22 9.09
C TRP A 262 20.05 -20.58 8.60
N PRO A 263 20.69 -19.63 9.35
CA PRO A 263 20.32 -19.14 10.69
C PRO A 263 19.31 -17.98 10.70
N LEU A 264 18.84 -17.49 9.54
CA LEU A 264 17.95 -16.33 9.43
C LEU A 264 16.53 -16.59 9.97
N SER A 265 16.16 -17.88 10.13
CA SER A 265 14.90 -18.29 10.75
C SER A 265 14.89 -18.14 12.28
N MET A 266 16.05 -17.93 12.93
CA MET A 266 16.12 -17.67 14.37
C MET A 266 15.42 -16.36 14.73
N ARG A 267 14.57 -16.38 15.75
CA ARG A 267 13.76 -15.22 16.16
C ARG A 267 14.48 -14.26 17.11
N PHE A 268 15.45 -14.73 17.89
CA PHE A 268 16.11 -13.89 18.89
C PHE A 268 16.83 -12.65 18.29
N PRO A 269 17.41 -12.66 17.07
CA PRO A 269 18.02 -11.46 16.51
C PRO A 269 16.99 -10.37 16.19
N LEU A 270 15.71 -10.75 15.96
CA LEU A 270 14.63 -9.79 15.74
C LEU A 270 14.34 -8.96 17.00
N THR A 271 14.64 -9.46 18.20
CA THR A 271 14.52 -8.69 19.44
C THR A 271 15.47 -7.50 19.44
N PHE A 272 16.72 -7.70 18.98
CA PHE A 272 17.68 -6.59 18.82
C PHE A 272 17.26 -5.64 17.70
N TRP A 273 16.75 -6.18 16.60
CA TRP A 273 16.20 -5.35 15.52
C TRP A 273 15.06 -4.47 16.03
N ARG A 274 14.11 -5.05 16.78
CA ARG A 274 12.98 -4.33 17.36
C ARG A 274 13.44 -3.25 18.33
N TRP A 275 14.38 -3.56 19.21
CA TRP A 275 14.96 -2.60 20.13
C TRP A 275 15.66 -1.45 19.43
N ALA A 276 16.34 -1.70 18.31
CA ALA A 276 17.11 -0.69 17.58
C ALA A 276 16.24 0.19 16.68
N PHE A 277 15.15 -0.32 16.13
CA PHE A 277 14.43 0.31 15.02
C PHE A 277 12.93 0.52 15.26
N ALA A 278 12.30 -0.17 16.19
CA ALA A 278 10.91 0.07 16.54
C ALA A 278 10.81 1.05 17.72
N PRO A 279 9.91 2.04 17.68
CA PRO A 279 9.71 2.94 18.80
C PRO A 279 9.09 2.16 19.97
N SER A 280 9.43 2.55 21.21
CA SER A 280 8.65 2.08 22.36
C SER A 280 7.22 2.64 22.29
N PRO A 281 6.22 1.97 22.87
CA PRO A 281 4.84 2.49 22.89
C PRO A 281 4.73 3.88 23.49
N GLN A 282 5.55 4.20 24.49
CA GLN A 282 5.59 5.52 25.10
C GLN A 282 6.13 6.57 24.11
N ALA A 283 7.25 6.30 23.44
CA ALA A 283 7.82 7.22 22.45
C ALA A 283 6.86 7.42 21.25
N ALA A 284 6.19 6.35 20.81
CA ALA A 284 5.22 6.40 19.74
C ALA A 284 4.00 7.28 20.11
N ARG A 285 3.46 7.16 21.34
CA ARG A 285 2.37 8.01 21.83
C ARG A 285 2.79 9.47 21.94
N GLN A 286 4.00 9.76 22.43
CA GLN A 286 4.53 11.12 22.48
C GLN A 286 4.64 11.74 21.09
N ALA A 287 5.10 10.99 20.11
CA ALA A 287 5.16 11.44 18.72
C ALA A 287 3.78 11.71 18.12
N THR A 288 2.77 10.90 18.47
CA THR A 288 1.38 11.09 18.03
C THR A 288 0.73 12.30 18.69
N GLY A 289 1.03 12.55 19.98
CA GLY A 289 0.49 13.67 20.77
C GLY A 289 1.15 15.03 20.49
N ARG A 290 2.04 15.15 19.49
CA ARG A 290 2.65 16.41 19.11
C ARG A 290 1.62 17.44 18.65
N PRO A 291 1.88 18.76 18.82
CA PRO A 291 0.95 19.78 18.36
C PRO A 291 0.86 19.84 16.83
N PHE A 292 -0.34 19.96 16.33
CA PHE A 292 -0.66 20.25 14.94
C PHE A 292 -1.42 21.56 14.83
N ALA A 293 -1.46 22.16 13.64
CA ALA A 293 -2.17 23.41 13.41
C ALA A 293 -3.68 23.30 13.68
N ASN A 294 -4.25 22.11 13.50
CA ASN A 294 -5.65 21.83 13.81
C ASN A 294 -5.86 20.32 14.01
N THR A 295 -7.05 19.94 14.46
CA THR A 295 -7.44 18.55 14.74
C THR A 295 -7.50 17.68 13.47
N GLU A 296 -7.87 18.26 12.32
CA GLU A 296 -7.90 17.56 11.03
C GLU A 296 -6.49 17.08 10.61
N LEU A 297 -5.48 17.96 10.73
CA LEU A 297 -4.09 17.59 10.45
C LEU A 297 -3.57 16.54 11.45
N ALA A 298 -3.95 16.66 12.73
CA ALA A 298 -3.60 15.67 13.74
C ALA A 298 -4.21 14.29 13.40
N ARG A 299 -5.47 14.26 12.97
CA ARG A 299 -6.16 13.05 12.55
C ARG A 299 -5.52 12.44 11.30
N GLY A 300 -5.22 13.27 10.29
CA GLY A 300 -4.53 12.84 9.08
C GLY A 300 -3.15 12.26 9.36
N ALA A 301 -2.37 12.89 10.24
CA ALA A 301 -1.07 12.38 10.67
C ALA A 301 -1.20 11.04 11.40
N TYR A 302 -2.16 10.92 12.33
CA TYR A 302 -2.45 9.68 13.02
C TYR A 302 -2.73 8.53 12.04
N LEU A 303 -3.62 8.75 11.07
CA LEU A 303 -3.99 7.73 10.09
C LEU A 303 -2.83 7.35 9.17
N VAL A 304 -2.04 8.31 8.70
CA VAL A 304 -0.93 8.08 7.76
C VAL A 304 0.29 7.45 8.44
N GLU A 305 0.66 7.92 9.64
CA GLU A 305 1.86 7.47 10.37
C GLU A 305 1.61 6.24 11.25
N GLY A 306 0.36 6.02 11.65
CA GLY A 306 -0.09 4.93 12.52
C GLY A 306 -0.75 3.80 11.74
N PRO A 307 -2.09 3.62 11.84
CA PRO A 307 -2.77 2.48 11.25
C PRO A 307 -2.55 2.35 9.74
N GLY A 308 -2.57 3.43 8.97
CA GLY A 308 -2.36 3.38 7.53
C GLY A 308 -0.94 3.02 7.08
N HIS A 309 0.04 3.03 7.98
CA HIS A 309 1.45 2.61 7.78
C HIS A 309 2.04 2.95 6.40
N CYS A 310 1.68 4.11 5.83
CA CYS A 310 2.08 4.51 4.47
C CYS A 310 3.61 4.52 4.28
N GLY A 311 4.37 4.78 5.38
CA GLY A 311 5.82 4.71 5.42
C GLY A 311 6.38 3.33 5.09
N ALA A 312 5.66 2.25 5.41
CA ALA A 312 6.11 0.88 5.16
C ALA A 312 6.45 0.61 3.69
N CYS A 313 5.75 1.28 2.76
CA CYS A 313 6.04 1.23 1.33
C CYS A 313 6.70 2.52 0.82
N HIS A 314 6.22 3.70 1.24
CA HIS A 314 6.59 4.99 0.66
C HIS A 314 7.81 5.66 1.33
N THR A 315 8.50 4.99 2.26
CA THR A 315 9.78 5.43 2.83
C THR A 315 10.90 4.45 2.46
N GLN A 316 12.10 4.98 2.20
CA GLN A 316 13.26 4.15 1.89
C GLN A 316 13.60 3.23 3.06
N ARG A 317 14.15 2.06 2.73
CA ARG A 317 14.59 1.08 3.72
C ARG A 317 16.11 1.06 3.84
N GLY A 318 16.59 1.03 5.07
CA GLY A 318 17.99 0.86 5.39
C GLY A 318 18.48 -0.58 5.18
N ILE A 319 19.74 -0.81 5.52
CA ILE A 319 20.42 -2.09 5.31
C ILE A 319 19.81 -3.25 6.11
N ALA A 320 19.22 -2.96 7.28
CA ALA A 320 18.51 -3.93 8.10
C ALA A 320 17.01 -4.03 7.77
N MET A 321 16.60 -3.56 6.60
CA MET A 321 15.21 -3.50 6.11
C MET A 321 14.28 -2.63 6.96
N GLN A 322 14.82 -1.83 7.90
CA GLN A 322 14.05 -0.84 8.65
C GLN A 322 13.66 0.34 7.76
N GLU A 323 12.54 0.99 8.08
CA GLU A 323 12.22 2.29 7.51
C GLU A 323 13.24 3.34 7.96
N GLU A 324 13.73 4.18 7.05
CA GLU A 324 14.72 5.23 7.37
C GLU A 324 14.11 6.39 8.16
N ALA A 325 12.79 6.49 8.16
CA ALA A 325 12.02 7.45 8.94
C ALA A 325 10.61 6.87 9.17
N LEU A 326 10.06 7.04 10.36
CA LEU A 326 8.74 6.53 10.74
C LEU A 326 7.67 7.62 10.80
N THR A 327 8.08 8.89 10.84
CA THR A 327 7.21 10.07 10.92
C THR A 327 7.83 11.25 10.18
N ALA A 328 7.03 12.29 9.96
CA ALA A 328 7.52 13.54 9.41
C ALA A 328 8.57 14.24 10.28
N GLN A 329 8.60 13.97 11.60
CA GLN A 329 9.61 14.51 12.53
C GLN A 329 11.00 13.93 12.30
N ASP A 330 11.09 12.71 11.74
CA ASP A 330 12.36 12.07 11.42
C ASP A 330 13.02 12.68 10.16
N GLY A 331 12.37 13.67 9.56
CA GLY A 331 12.92 14.49 8.50
C GLY A 331 12.40 14.19 7.10
N PRO A 332 13.08 14.69 6.07
CA PRO A 332 12.59 14.68 4.69
C PRO A 332 12.58 13.29 4.04
N ARG A 333 13.18 12.27 4.65
CA ARG A 333 13.16 10.88 4.13
C ARG A 333 11.80 10.20 4.31
N TYR A 334 11.02 10.62 5.30
CA TYR A 334 9.69 10.09 5.52
C TYR A 334 8.79 10.34 4.31
N LEU A 335 8.21 9.30 3.75
CA LEU A 335 7.34 9.32 2.58
C LEU A 335 7.98 9.90 1.30
N ALA A 336 9.30 9.90 1.18
CA ALA A 336 10.02 10.43 0.02
C ALA A 336 10.14 9.43 -1.15
N GLY A 337 9.35 8.38 -1.14
CA GLY A 337 9.41 7.25 -2.06
C GLY A 337 10.18 6.07 -1.48
N GLY A 338 9.78 4.86 -1.83
CA GLY A 338 10.32 3.63 -1.29
C GLY A 338 11.26 2.88 -2.24
N LYS A 339 11.93 1.86 -1.73
CA LYS A 339 12.51 0.79 -2.54
C LYS A 339 11.40 -0.12 -3.08
N ALA A 340 11.71 -0.88 -4.12
CA ALA A 340 10.75 -1.83 -4.68
C ALA A 340 10.28 -2.85 -3.61
N VAL A 341 8.97 -2.95 -3.48
CA VAL A 341 8.26 -3.99 -2.71
C VAL A 341 7.51 -4.84 -3.73
N ASP A 342 7.72 -6.14 -3.72
CA ASP A 342 7.18 -7.07 -4.73
C ASP A 342 7.44 -6.58 -6.18
N SER A 343 8.62 -6.01 -6.40
CA SER A 343 9.04 -5.39 -7.68
C SER A 343 8.26 -4.14 -8.11
N TRP A 344 7.45 -3.54 -7.22
CA TRP A 344 6.80 -2.24 -7.41
C TRP A 344 7.54 -1.16 -6.63
N THR A 345 7.91 -0.05 -7.29
CA THR A 345 8.58 1.08 -6.64
C THR A 345 7.58 2.18 -6.30
N PRO A 346 7.28 2.39 -5.02
CA PRO A 346 6.35 3.41 -4.58
C PRO A 346 6.90 4.83 -4.84
N PRO A 347 6.09 5.77 -5.37
CA PRO A 347 6.51 7.17 -5.56
C PRO A 347 6.58 7.92 -4.23
N SER A 348 7.15 9.12 -4.24
CA SER A 348 7.05 10.06 -3.13
C SER A 348 5.59 10.49 -2.89
N LEU A 349 5.20 10.58 -1.62
CA LEU A 349 3.92 11.17 -1.19
C LEU A 349 4.09 12.62 -0.69
N ARG A 350 5.24 13.23 -0.94
CA ARG A 350 5.56 14.59 -0.51
C ARG A 350 5.31 15.61 -1.63
N GLY A 351 5.75 16.85 -1.41
CA GLY A 351 5.47 18.00 -2.26
C GLY A 351 6.31 18.12 -3.54
N GLU A 352 7.02 17.09 -4.00
CA GLU A 352 7.72 17.13 -5.28
C GLU A 352 6.74 17.34 -6.44
N PRO A 353 7.03 18.30 -7.35
CA PRO A 353 6.09 18.65 -8.41
C PRO A 353 6.02 17.61 -9.54
N ARG A 354 6.97 16.68 -9.64
CA ARG A 354 7.01 15.68 -10.72
C ARG A 354 6.94 14.24 -10.20
N THR A 355 7.67 13.94 -9.13
CA THR A 355 7.80 12.57 -8.61
C THR A 355 6.98 12.34 -7.34
N GLY A 356 6.21 13.35 -6.90
CA GLY A 356 5.38 13.31 -5.70
C GLY A 356 3.98 13.89 -5.93
N LEU A 357 3.37 14.35 -4.84
CA LEU A 357 2.01 14.87 -4.82
C LEU A 357 1.95 16.41 -4.94
N GLY A 358 3.05 17.09 -5.31
CA GLY A 358 3.14 18.55 -5.32
C GLY A 358 2.05 19.23 -6.16
N THR A 359 1.72 18.67 -7.33
CA THR A 359 0.70 19.20 -8.24
C THR A 359 -0.71 18.65 -8.01
N TRP A 360 -0.86 17.65 -7.13
CA TRP A 360 -2.17 17.07 -6.83
C TRP A 360 -2.96 17.95 -5.86
N ARG A 361 -4.27 18.07 -6.07
CA ARG A 361 -5.19 18.73 -5.14
C ARG A 361 -5.63 17.77 -4.04
N VAL A 362 -6.02 18.30 -2.89
CA VAL A 362 -6.56 17.50 -1.77
C VAL A 362 -7.67 16.56 -2.25
N ALA A 363 -8.66 17.09 -2.99
CA ALA A 363 -9.76 16.29 -3.52
C ALA A 363 -9.32 15.18 -4.48
N GLU A 364 -8.24 15.38 -5.26
CA GLU A 364 -7.70 14.33 -6.13
C GLU A 364 -7.07 13.19 -5.32
N ILE A 365 -6.37 13.51 -4.21
CA ILE A 365 -5.81 12.51 -3.30
C ILE A 365 -6.94 11.78 -2.57
N THR A 366 -7.93 12.48 -2.03
CA THR A 366 -9.11 11.90 -1.38
C THR A 366 -9.83 10.93 -2.32
N THR A 367 -10.12 11.34 -3.55
CA THR A 367 -10.73 10.48 -4.57
C THR A 367 -9.88 9.26 -4.89
N PHE A 368 -8.55 9.43 -5.03
CA PHE A 368 -7.64 8.31 -5.30
C PHE A 368 -7.64 7.28 -4.15
N LEU A 369 -7.58 7.73 -2.91
CA LEU A 369 -7.64 6.83 -1.74
C LEU A 369 -9.01 6.14 -1.63
N LYS A 370 -10.11 6.80 -2.05
CA LYS A 370 -11.46 6.22 -2.00
C LYS A 370 -11.74 5.22 -3.12
N THR A 371 -11.22 5.47 -4.32
CA THR A 371 -11.64 4.76 -5.54
C THR A 371 -10.51 4.04 -6.28
N GLY A 372 -9.25 4.21 -5.85
CA GLY A 372 -8.07 3.72 -6.54
C GLY A 372 -7.75 4.47 -7.84
N ARG A 373 -8.50 5.52 -8.21
CA ARG A 373 -8.32 6.22 -9.49
C ARG A 373 -8.81 7.65 -9.45
N ASN A 374 -8.19 8.49 -10.26
CA ASN A 374 -8.59 9.86 -10.51
C ASN A 374 -8.04 10.33 -11.87
N ASN A 375 -8.06 11.64 -12.15
CA ASN A 375 -7.52 12.20 -13.39
C ASN A 375 -5.98 12.22 -13.46
N ARG A 376 -5.28 11.86 -12.37
CA ARG A 376 -3.82 11.85 -12.25
C ARG A 376 -3.20 10.47 -12.34
N GLY A 377 -3.97 9.42 -12.02
CA GLY A 377 -3.45 8.06 -12.00
C GLY A 377 -4.47 7.03 -11.57
N SER A 378 -4.02 5.77 -11.59
CA SER A 378 -4.73 4.61 -11.05
C SER A 378 -3.81 3.83 -10.14
N ALA A 379 -4.36 3.23 -9.10
CA ALA A 379 -3.67 2.28 -8.24
C ALA A 379 -3.38 0.99 -9.03
N PHE A 380 -2.30 0.33 -8.69
CA PHE A 380 -1.92 -0.99 -9.21
C PHE A 380 -0.98 -1.68 -8.21
N GLY A 381 -0.80 -3.00 -8.37
CA GLY A 381 0.01 -3.79 -7.44
C GLY A 381 -0.47 -3.65 -6.00
N ASN A 382 0.45 -3.53 -5.06
CA ASN A 382 0.11 -3.45 -3.63
C ASN A 382 -0.74 -2.22 -3.27
N MET A 383 -0.66 -1.12 -4.05
CA MET A 383 -1.51 0.05 -3.79
C MET A 383 -2.98 -0.20 -4.15
N ASP A 384 -3.26 -1.00 -5.19
CA ASP A 384 -4.63 -1.44 -5.48
C ASP A 384 -5.20 -2.28 -4.33
N SER A 385 -4.39 -3.20 -3.76
CA SER A 385 -4.76 -3.97 -2.58
C SER A 385 -5.05 -3.07 -1.36
N ALA A 386 -4.21 -2.06 -1.10
CA ALA A 386 -4.40 -1.12 0.01
C ALA A 386 -5.69 -0.29 -0.14
N VAL A 387 -6.07 0.05 -1.37
CA VAL A 387 -7.37 0.71 -1.61
C VAL A 387 -8.51 -0.29 -1.47
N HIS A 388 -8.39 -1.47 -2.09
CA HIS A 388 -9.47 -2.45 -2.17
C HIS A 388 -9.83 -3.04 -0.79
N HIS A 389 -8.85 -3.32 0.06
CA HIS A 389 -9.04 -3.89 1.39
C HIS A 389 -9.11 -2.86 2.52
N GLY A 390 -8.58 -1.67 2.30
CA GLY A 390 -8.37 -0.65 3.33
C GLY A 390 -9.10 0.66 3.06
N THR A 391 -8.47 1.57 2.35
CA THR A 391 -8.86 2.99 2.32
C THR A 391 -10.24 3.25 1.72
N GLN A 392 -10.79 2.40 0.84
CA GLN A 392 -12.14 2.57 0.32
C GLN A 392 -13.22 2.60 1.41
N TYR A 393 -12.97 1.96 2.55
CA TYR A 393 -13.92 1.86 3.67
C TYR A 393 -13.84 3.03 4.64
N LEU A 394 -12.82 3.88 4.50
CA LEU A 394 -12.66 5.06 5.34
C LEU A 394 -13.68 6.15 4.95
N SER A 395 -14.05 6.96 5.93
CA SER A 395 -14.91 8.12 5.71
C SER A 395 -14.23 9.17 4.82
N GLU A 396 -15.01 9.97 4.14
CA GLU A 396 -14.48 11.06 3.34
C GLU A 396 -13.72 12.09 4.20
N ALA A 397 -14.18 12.31 5.43
CA ALA A 397 -13.51 13.18 6.39
C ALA A 397 -12.10 12.69 6.71
N ASP A 398 -11.92 11.40 7.03
CA ASP A 398 -10.62 10.81 7.31
C ASP A 398 -9.70 10.79 6.07
N LEU A 399 -10.24 10.43 4.91
CA LEU A 399 -9.46 10.48 3.66
C LEU A 399 -9.02 11.91 3.31
N THR A 400 -9.87 12.91 3.58
CA THR A 400 -9.53 14.32 3.39
C THR A 400 -8.48 14.77 4.40
N ALA A 401 -8.58 14.35 5.65
CA ALA A 401 -7.57 14.60 6.68
C ALA A 401 -6.21 14.01 6.30
N MET A 402 -6.19 12.75 5.81
CA MET A 402 -4.97 12.12 5.28
C MET A 402 -4.40 12.94 4.10
N ALA A 403 -5.25 13.32 3.14
CA ALA A 403 -4.83 14.10 1.97
C ALA A 403 -4.26 15.48 2.38
N ARG A 404 -4.87 16.19 3.33
CA ARG A 404 -4.36 17.46 3.85
C ARG A 404 -3.04 17.28 4.59
N TYR A 405 -2.91 16.21 5.38
CA TYR A 405 -1.65 15.91 6.03
C TYR A 405 -0.54 15.64 4.99
N LEU A 406 -0.77 14.79 3.99
CA LEU A 406 0.20 14.54 2.92
C LEU A 406 0.58 15.84 2.18
N LYS A 407 -0.38 16.72 1.90
CA LYS A 407 -0.13 18.03 1.29
C LYS A 407 0.63 19.01 2.18
N SER A 408 0.61 18.84 3.49
CA SER A 408 1.39 19.65 4.42
C SER A 408 2.88 19.30 4.44
N LEU A 409 3.25 18.14 3.90
CA LEU A 409 4.65 17.68 3.87
C LEU A 409 5.42 18.41 2.76
N PRO A 410 6.52 19.12 3.11
CA PRO A 410 7.34 19.78 2.09
C PRO A 410 8.01 18.76 1.18
N ALA A 411 8.40 19.17 -0.03
CA ALA A 411 9.19 18.35 -0.92
C ALA A 411 10.51 17.91 -0.27
N ALA A 412 10.89 16.64 -0.40
CA ALA A 412 12.20 16.14 0.01
C ALA A 412 13.30 16.63 -0.95
N ALA A 413 12.94 16.85 -2.23
CA ALA A 413 13.80 17.40 -3.27
C ALA A 413 13.21 18.73 -3.81
N PRO A 414 13.35 19.86 -3.09
CA PRO A 414 12.69 21.11 -3.42
C PRO A 414 13.19 21.75 -4.73
N GLN A 415 14.38 21.37 -5.20
CA GLN A 415 14.98 21.88 -6.46
C GLN A 415 14.33 21.26 -7.72
N GLN A 416 13.40 20.33 -7.60
CA GLN A 416 12.83 19.66 -8.74
C GLN A 416 11.95 20.63 -9.55
N ALA A 417 12.29 20.80 -10.84
CA ALA A 417 11.51 21.64 -11.76
C ALA A 417 10.10 21.06 -11.98
N GLY A 418 9.09 21.91 -12.13
CA GLY A 418 7.75 21.50 -12.49
C GLY A 418 7.67 20.83 -13.86
N TRP A 419 6.67 20.00 -14.06
CA TRP A 419 6.38 19.42 -15.37
C TRP A 419 5.82 20.48 -16.34
N LYS A 420 6.26 20.42 -17.59
CA LYS A 420 5.73 21.25 -18.68
C LYS A 420 5.41 20.34 -19.86
N ARG A 421 4.19 20.49 -20.40
CA ARG A 421 3.76 19.70 -21.56
C ARG A 421 4.61 20.02 -22.78
N ASP A 422 5.05 18.93 -23.46
CA ASP A 422 5.68 18.98 -24.78
C ASP A 422 4.79 18.25 -25.80
N ALA A 423 4.54 18.89 -26.94
CA ALA A 423 3.70 18.35 -28.01
C ALA A 423 4.47 17.54 -29.07
N ALA A 424 5.81 17.51 -29.03
CA ALA A 424 6.62 16.87 -30.08
C ALA A 424 6.28 15.39 -30.24
N ALA A 425 6.21 14.63 -29.14
CA ALA A 425 5.84 13.22 -29.17
C ALA A 425 4.43 12.99 -29.73
N THR A 426 3.46 13.86 -29.38
CA THR A 426 2.09 13.78 -29.92
C THR A 426 2.07 13.96 -31.42
N LYS A 427 2.76 15.00 -31.93
CA LYS A 427 2.85 15.30 -33.37
C LYS A 427 3.51 14.13 -34.13
N ALA A 428 4.61 13.57 -33.61
CA ALA A 428 5.28 12.44 -34.20
C ALA A 428 4.37 11.21 -34.31
N LEU A 429 3.66 10.85 -33.24
CA LEU A 429 2.72 9.73 -33.25
C LEU A 429 1.52 9.95 -34.20
N GLN A 430 1.04 11.18 -34.33
CA GLN A 430 -0.07 11.53 -35.23
C GLN A 430 0.35 11.52 -36.70
N SER A 431 1.60 11.93 -37.00
CA SER A 431 2.11 11.90 -38.37
C SER A 431 2.37 10.48 -38.88
N GLY A 432 2.70 9.54 -37.97
CA GLY A 432 3.05 8.16 -38.31
C GLY A 432 4.37 8.01 -39.09
N SER A 433 5.09 9.13 -39.37
CA SER A 433 6.29 9.14 -40.20
C SER A 433 7.55 9.05 -39.33
N HIS A 434 8.55 8.28 -39.80
CA HIS A 434 9.88 8.20 -39.18
C HIS A 434 9.87 7.85 -37.67
N LEU A 435 8.92 7.03 -37.23
CA LEU A 435 8.76 6.64 -35.85
C LEU A 435 9.98 5.81 -35.38
N THR A 436 10.47 6.14 -34.20
CA THR A 436 11.44 5.28 -33.47
C THR A 436 10.80 3.95 -33.06
N LEU A 437 11.62 2.98 -32.66
CA LEU A 437 11.10 1.70 -32.16
C LEU A 437 10.11 1.89 -31.01
N GLY A 438 10.45 2.72 -30.02
CA GLY A 438 9.58 2.98 -28.87
C GLY A 438 8.24 3.63 -29.26
N GLN A 439 8.26 4.57 -30.22
CA GLN A 439 7.06 5.21 -30.74
C GLN A 439 6.16 4.24 -31.51
N ARG A 440 6.73 3.34 -32.34
CA ARG A 440 5.95 2.30 -33.03
C ARG A 440 5.31 1.33 -32.05
N VAL A 441 6.09 0.80 -31.10
CA VAL A 441 5.57 -0.11 -30.08
C VAL A 441 4.45 0.55 -29.28
N TYR A 442 4.62 1.85 -28.92
CA TYR A 442 3.58 2.62 -28.23
C TYR A 442 2.30 2.78 -29.05
N LEU A 443 2.42 3.13 -30.32
CA LEU A 443 1.28 3.32 -31.21
C LEU A 443 0.50 2.01 -31.38
N ASP A 444 1.21 0.89 -31.57
CA ASP A 444 0.61 -0.42 -31.84
C ASP A 444 -0.04 -1.06 -30.61
N ASN A 445 0.44 -0.75 -29.40
CA ASN A 445 0.04 -1.50 -28.20
C ASN A 445 -0.54 -0.63 -27.05
N CYS A 446 -0.28 0.67 -27.03
CA CYS A 446 -0.56 1.51 -25.84
C CYS A 446 -1.50 2.69 -26.15
N ALA A 447 -1.40 3.25 -27.36
CA ALA A 447 -2.07 4.50 -27.72
C ALA A 447 -3.60 4.40 -27.71
N ALA A 448 -4.18 3.24 -27.93
CA ALA A 448 -5.64 3.03 -27.88
C ALA A 448 -6.23 3.42 -26.49
N CYS A 449 -5.53 3.05 -25.41
CA CYS A 449 -5.96 3.35 -24.04
C CYS A 449 -5.32 4.64 -23.51
N HIS A 450 -4.01 4.86 -23.75
CA HIS A 450 -3.29 6.00 -23.20
C HIS A 450 -3.24 7.23 -24.10
N ARG A 451 -3.82 7.17 -25.31
CA ARG A 451 -3.90 8.19 -26.35
C ARG A 451 -2.51 8.63 -26.87
N SER A 452 -2.45 9.20 -28.07
CA SER A 452 -1.19 9.69 -28.64
C SER A 452 -0.56 10.84 -27.85
N ASN A 453 -1.36 11.58 -27.08
CA ASN A 453 -0.89 12.67 -26.21
C ASN A 453 -0.55 12.23 -24.77
N GLY A 454 -0.59 10.94 -24.45
CA GLY A 454 -0.29 10.40 -23.12
C GLY A 454 -1.27 10.81 -22.02
N ALA A 455 -2.42 11.41 -22.35
CA ALA A 455 -3.38 11.93 -21.37
C ALA A 455 -4.33 10.85 -20.81
N GLY A 456 -4.37 9.68 -21.41
CA GLY A 456 -5.32 8.63 -21.06
C GLY A 456 -6.79 9.06 -21.20
N TYR A 457 -7.66 8.41 -20.48
CA TYR A 457 -9.08 8.77 -20.35
C TYR A 457 -9.40 8.95 -18.87
N PRO A 458 -9.92 10.11 -18.48
CA PRO A 458 -10.19 10.42 -17.06
C PRO A 458 -10.91 9.28 -16.34
N THR A 459 -10.41 8.91 -15.15
CA THR A 459 -10.97 7.87 -14.29
C THR A 459 -11.07 6.44 -14.87
N THR A 460 -10.65 6.24 -16.12
CA THR A 460 -10.69 4.94 -16.80
C THR A 460 -9.29 4.43 -17.10
N PHE A 461 -8.55 5.15 -17.95
CA PHE A 461 -7.18 4.80 -18.29
C PHE A 461 -6.24 5.92 -17.83
N PRO A 462 -5.24 5.63 -16.98
CA PRO A 462 -4.43 6.67 -16.36
C PRO A 462 -3.59 7.44 -17.38
N PRO A 463 -3.31 8.73 -17.13
CA PRO A 463 -2.33 9.47 -17.90
C PRO A 463 -0.94 8.88 -17.69
N LEU A 464 -0.12 8.91 -18.74
CA LEU A 464 1.31 8.63 -18.70
C LEU A 464 2.12 9.94 -18.68
N ALA A 465 1.55 11.02 -19.20
CA ALA A 465 2.10 12.36 -19.07
C ALA A 465 1.82 12.93 -17.68
N ASP A 466 2.81 13.58 -17.06
CA ASP A 466 2.71 14.14 -15.70
C ASP A 466 2.37 13.09 -14.61
N ASN A 467 2.87 11.89 -14.77
CA ASN A 467 2.59 10.79 -13.84
C ASN A 467 3.81 10.51 -12.95
N PRO A 468 3.69 10.62 -11.61
CA PRO A 468 4.81 10.44 -10.69
C PRO A 468 5.49 9.06 -10.78
N VAL A 469 4.75 7.99 -11.09
CA VAL A 469 5.30 6.65 -11.26
C VAL A 469 6.14 6.57 -12.52
N VAL A 470 5.67 7.16 -13.63
CA VAL A 470 6.40 7.22 -14.89
C VAL A 470 7.69 8.02 -14.76
N MET A 471 7.64 9.10 -13.96
CA MET A 471 8.78 9.99 -13.71
C MET A 471 9.66 9.58 -12.53
N ASN A 472 9.34 8.47 -11.85
CA ASN A 472 10.21 7.94 -10.79
C ASN A 472 11.61 7.63 -11.37
N PRO A 473 12.72 7.97 -10.67
CA PRO A 473 14.07 7.63 -11.13
C PRO A 473 14.24 6.14 -11.43
N ALA A 474 13.69 5.25 -10.60
CA ALA A 474 13.70 3.81 -10.85
C ALA A 474 12.63 3.41 -11.88
N PRO A 475 12.97 2.61 -12.91
CA PRO A 475 12.04 2.21 -13.95
C PRO A 475 11.19 0.98 -13.58
N ASP A 476 11.42 0.37 -12.42
CA ASP A 476 10.89 -0.94 -12.04
C ASP A 476 9.38 -1.05 -12.23
N SER A 477 8.59 -0.11 -11.71
CA SER A 477 7.13 -0.16 -11.86
C SER A 477 6.66 -0.04 -13.31
N VAL A 478 7.35 0.75 -14.14
CA VAL A 478 7.01 0.88 -15.57
C VAL A 478 7.32 -0.43 -16.30
N ILE A 479 8.47 -1.03 -16.05
CA ILE A 479 8.86 -2.31 -16.65
C ILE A 479 7.91 -3.43 -16.19
N HIS A 480 7.66 -3.50 -14.88
CA HIS A 480 6.81 -4.53 -14.27
C HIS A 480 5.40 -4.50 -14.86
N ILE A 481 4.75 -3.32 -14.89
CA ILE A 481 3.37 -3.21 -15.41
C ILE A 481 3.29 -3.51 -16.92
N ILE A 482 4.32 -3.18 -17.70
CA ILE A 482 4.36 -3.56 -19.12
C ILE A 482 4.48 -5.08 -19.26
N LEU A 483 5.29 -5.74 -18.43
CA LEU A 483 5.49 -7.18 -18.49
C LEU A 483 4.23 -7.96 -18.07
N THR A 484 3.66 -7.64 -16.91
CA THR A 484 2.61 -8.44 -16.28
C THR A 484 1.20 -7.93 -16.50
N GLY A 485 1.07 -6.64 -16.86
CA GLY A 485 -0.19 -5.94 -16.74
C GLY A 485 -0.55 -5.64 -15.28
N ALA A 486 -1.74 -5.12 -15.06
CA ALA A 486 -2.33 -4.92 -13.74
C ALA A 486 -3.85 -4.85 -13.84
N THR A 487 -4.52 -5.27 -12.79
CA THR A 487 -5.97 -5.06 -12.62
C THR A 487 -6.19 -4.05 -11.50
N LEU A 488 -7.00 -3.03 -11.76
CA LEU A 488 -7.59 -2.18 -10.76
C LEU A 488 -8.93 -2.78 -10.39
N HIS A 489 -9.06 -3.21 -9.14
CA HIS A 489 -10.33 -3.74 -8.64
C HIS A 489 -11.37 -2.62 -8.47
N GLY A 490 -12.64 -2.96 -8.65
CA GLY A 490 -13.72 -2.04 -8.33
C GLY A 490 -13.79 -1.77 -6.82
N THR A 491 -14.23 -0.58 -6.47
CA THR A 491 -14.55 -0.18 -5.10
C THR A 491 -16.05 0.08 -4.95
N GLN A 492 -16.56 0.21 -3.72
CA GLN A 492 -17.99 0.53 -3.48
C GLN A 492 -18.42 1.81 -4.21
N SER A 493 -17.56 2.84 -4.23
CA SER A 493 -17.83 4.13 -4.87
C SER A 493 -17.53 4.15 -6.37
N ALA A 494 -16.77 3.17 -6.89
CA ALA A 494 -16.37 3.08 -8.29
C ALA A 494 -16.27 1.60 -8.71
N PRO A 495 -17.41 0.90 -8.92
CA PRO A 495 -17.48 -0.56 -8.99
C PRO A 495 -16.85 -1.17 -10.25
N SER A 496 -16.60 -0.37 -11.30
CA SER A 496 -15.99 -0.90 -12.53
C SER A 496 -14.53 -1.26 -12.31
N ALA A 497 -14.15 -2.49 -12.59
CA ALA A 497 -12.77 -2.93 -12.65
C ALA A 497 -12.18 -2.64 -14.05
N PHE A 498 -10.87 -2.32 -14.09
CA PHE A 498 -10.14 -2.09 -15.33
C PHE A 498 -8.84 -2.88 -15.31
N SER A 499 -8.45 -3.44 -16.48
CA SER A 499 -7.22 -4.19 -16.60
C SER A 499 -6.34 -3.65 -17.71
N MET A 500 -5.05 -3.49 -17.44
CA MET A 500 -4.01 -3.33 -18.44
C MET A 500 -3.46 -4.73 -18.77
N PRO A 501 -3.42 -5.16 -20.03
CA PRO A 501 -2.85 -6.47 -20.39
C PRO A 501 -1.33 -6.49 -20.19
N GLY A 502 -0.78 -7.66 -19.87
CA GLY A 502 0.65 -7.89 -19.86
C GLY A 502 1.20 -8.15 -21.27
N PHE A 503 2.41 -7.69 -21.53
CA PHE A 503 3.06 -7.82 -22.84
C PHE A 503 4.30 -8.73 -22.82
N ALA A 504 4.56 -9.46 -21.73
CA ALA A 504 5.73 -10.32 -21.59
C ALA A 504 5.91 -11.33 -22.71
N ALA A 505 4.80 -11.91 -23.23
CA ALA A 505 4.83 -12.89 -24.31
C ALA A 505 4.88 -12.26 -25.72
N ARG A 506 4.55 -10.96 -25.85
CA ARG A 506 4.44 -10.28 -27.18
C ARG A 506 5.64 -9.41 -27.51
N LEU A 507 6.24 -8.79 -26.51
CA LEU A 507 7.30 -7.82 -26.72
C LEU A 507 8.65 -8.37 -26.25
N THR A 508 9.68 -8.15 -27.07
CA THR A 508 11.07 -8.43 -26.69
C THR A 508 11.58 -7.43 -25.65
N ASP A 509 12.66 -7.77 -24.96
CA ASP A 509 13.27 -6.88 -23.97
C ASP A 509 13.66 -5.53 -24.57
N ALA A 510 14.23 -5.54 -25.81
CA ALA A 510 14.55 -4.32 -26.54
C ALA A 510 13.31 -3.46 -26.87
N GLN A 511 12.18 -4.09 -27.20
CA GLN A 511 10.92 -3.37 -27.46
C GLN A 511 10.34 -2.76 -26.17
N ILE A 512 10.38 -3.51 -25.06
CA ILE A 512 9.94 -3.02 -23.75
C ILE A 512 10.83 -1.87 -23.27
N ALA A 513 12.14 -2.00 -23.39
CA ALA A 513 13.09 -0.94 -23.05
C ALA A 513 12.84 0.31 -23.91
N ALA A 514 12.61 0.16 -25.22
CA ALA A 514 12.36 1.26 -26.13
C ALA A 514 11.03 1.98 -25.81
N VAL A 515 9.93 1.26 -25.57
CA VAL A 515 8.64 1.87 -25.22
C VAL A 515 8.67 2.48 -23.82
N GLY A 516 9.30 1.83 -22.83
CA GLY A 516 9.51 2.36 -21.49
C GLY A 516 10.29 3.67 -21.53
N THR A 517 11.39 3.72 -22.29
CA THR A 517 12.17 4.96 -22.50
C THR A 517 11.31 6.04 -23.17
N PHE A 518 10.56 5.68 -24.21
CA PHE A 518 9.68 6.62 -24.90
C PHE A 518 8.67 7.25 -23.94
N VAL A 519 7.94 6.44 -23.17
CA VAL A 519 6.93 6.94 -22.22
C VAL A 519 7.56 7.83 -21.14
N ARG A 520 8.76 7.52 -20.69
CA ARG A 520 9.49 8.27 -19.67
C ARG A 520 10.09 9.59 -20.17
N HIS A 521 10.16 9.81 -21.50
CA HIS A 521 10.67 11.04 -22.11
C HIS A 521 9.61 11.81 -22.90
N ALA A 522 8.47 11.21 -23.24
CA ALA A 522 7.44 11.84 -24.03
C ALA A 522 6.62 12.86 -23.23
N TRP A 523 6.01 13.80 -23.94
CA TRP A 523 5.02 14.77 -23.43
C TRP A 523 5.52 15.71 -22.34
N GLY A 524 6.86 15.86 -22.17
CA GLY A 524 7.48 16.64 -21.11
C GLY A 524 7.91 15.83 -19.90
N ASN A 525 7.72 14.50 -19.92
CA ASN A 525 8.36 13.61 -18.96
C ASN A 525 9.89 13.65 -19.17
N ASN A 526 10.64 13.51 -18.07
CA ASN A 526 12.10 13.53 -18.09
C ASN A 526 12.62 12.64 -16.95
N ALA A 527 12.62 11.33 -17.18
CA ALA A 527 13.14 10.35 -16.26
C ALA A 527 14.21 9.49 -16.98
N PRO A 528 15.11 8.81 -16.27
CA PRO A 528 16.16 8.01 -16.90
C PRO A 528 15.62 6.98 -17.89
N ALA A 529 16.39 6.72 -18.97
CA ALA A 529 16.05 5.71 -19.96
C ALA A 529 15.98 4.31 -19.33
N VAL A 530 15.21 3.42 -19.96
CA VAL A 530 15.11 1.99 -19.62
C VAL A 530 16.04 1.23 -20.55
N THR A 531 16.86 0.34 -19.99
CA THR A 531 17.72 -0.55 -20.78
C THR A 531 17.12 -1.95 -20.90
N ASP A 532 17.55 -2.69 -21.92
CA ASP A 532 17.18 -4.09 -22.08
C ASP A 532 17.73 -4.98 -20.95
N VAL A 533 18.79 -4.56 -20.27
CA VAL A 533 19.32 -5.22 -19.06
C VAL A 533 18.34 -5.06 -17.89
N ASP A 534 17.76 -3.88 -17.70
CA ASP A 534 16.73 -3.66 -16.65
C ASP A 534 15.52 -4.56 -16.89
N VAL A 535 15.09 -4.69 -18.16
CA VAL A 535 13.97 -5.54 -18.52
C VAL A 535 14.28 -7.02 -18.27
N ARG A 536 15.46 -7.51 -18.66
CA ARG A 536 15.89 -8.90 -18.38
C ARG A 536 15.92 -9.18 -16.88
N HIS A 537 16.48 -8.27 -16.09
CA HIS A 537 16.52 -8.44 -14.64
C HIS A 537 15.11 -8.49 -14.04
N MET A 538 14.19 -7.64 -14.50
CA MET A 538 12.80 -7.67 -14.04
C MET A 538 12.12 -8.97 -14.44
N ARG A 539 12.27 -9.42 -15.67
CA ARG A 539 11.69 -10.67 -16.15
C ARG A 539 12.19 -11.88 -15.35
N ALA A 540 13.49 -11.94 -15.05
CA ALA A 540 14.07 -12.98 -14.20
C ALA A 540 13.48 -12.99 -12.78
N ARG A 541 13.34 -11.81 -12.15
CA ARG A 541 12.70 -11.68 -10.82
C ARG A 541 11.25 -12.19 -10.83
N LEU A 542 10.47 -11.79 -11.83
CA LEU A 542 9.06 -12.17 -11.93
C LEU A 542 8.88 -13.68 -12.21
N SER A 543 9.76 -14.28 -13.01
CA SER A 543 9.73 -15.72 -13.28
C SER A 543 10.08 -16.54 -12.04
N SER A 544 11.03 -16.10 -11.23
CA SER A 544 11.37 -16.78 -9.97
C SER A 544 10.21 -16.72 -8.96
N ALA A 545 9.53 -15.58 -8.84
CA ALA A 545 8.35 -15.44 -7.99
C ALA A 545 7.20 -16.38 -8.45
N GLN A 546 6.93 -16.47 -9.75
CA GLN A 546 5.91 -17.38 -10.30
C GLN A 546 6.23 -18.86 -10.05
N THR A 547 7.50 -19.26 -10.13
CA THR A 547 7.90 -20.64 -9.86
C THR A 547 7.67 -21.04 -8.41
N GLN A 548 7.78 -20.10 -7.47
CA GLN A 548 7.53 -20.34 -6.04
C GLN A 548 6.03 -20.40 -5.69
N ILE A 549 5.19 -19.78 -6.50
CA ILE A 549 3.71 -19.73 -6.32
C ILE A 549 3.03 -20.85 -7.12
N ALA A 550 3.75 -21.62 -7.96
CA ALA A 550 3.17 -22.67 -8.76
C ALA A 550 2.27 -23.58 -7.90
N PRO A 551 1.04 -23.87 -8.33
CA PRO A 551 0.17 -24.79 -7.61
C PRO A 551 0.88 -26.13 -7.45
N PRO A 552 0.62 -26.89 -6.37
CA PRO A 552 1.14 -28.24 -6.23
C PRO A 552 0.81 -28.99 -7.51
N SER A 553 1.80 -29.71 -8.07
CA SER A 553 1.65 -30.54 -9.25
C SER A 553 0.31 -31.27 -9.18
N PRO A 554 -0.46 -31.35 -10.28
CA PRO A 554 -1.73 -32.04 -10.26
C PRO A 554 -1.52 -33.40 -9.61
N VAL A 555 -2.30 -33.68 -8.58
CA VAL A 555 -2.32 -34.97 -7.91
C VAL A 555 -2.45 -36.01 -9.02
N GLN A 556 -1.44 -36.84 -9.18
CA GLN A 556 -1.53 -37.98 -10.10
C GLN A 556 -2.82 -38.72 -9.76
N PRO A 557 -3.65 -39.06 -10.76
CA PRO A 557 -4.84 -39.87 -10.50
C PRO A 557 -4.38 -41.09 -9.68
N PRO A 558 -5.11 -41.49 -8.64
CA PRO A 558 -4.73 -42.64 -7.84
C PRO A 558 -4.52 -43.80 -8.82
N GLU A 559 -3.31 -44.38 -8.79
CA GLU A 559 -3.03 -45.63 -9.47
C GLU A 559 -4.22 -46.56 -9.26
N LYS A 560 -4.74 -47.13 -10.34
CA LYS A 560 -5.86 -48.06 -10.33
C LYS A 560 -5.68 -49.01 -9.15
N ARG A 561 -6.36 -48.77 -8.05
CA ARG A 561 -6.55 -49.78 -7.02
C ARG A 561 -7.09 -51.02 -7.74
N ALA A 562 -6.38 -52.13 -7.61
CA ALA A 562 -6.81 -53.41 -8.12
C ALA A 562 -8.29 -53.61 -7.78
N ALA A 563 -9.08 -53.93 -8.79
CA ALA A 563 -10.52 -54.10 -8.67
C ALA A 563 -10.80 -55.13 -7.54
N LEU A 564 -11.54 -54.70 -6.54
CA LEU A 564 -12.14 -55.65 -5.60
C LEU A 564 -13.07 -56.56 -6.39
N PRO A 565 -13.11 -57.91 -6.09
CA PRO A 565 -13.99 -58.82 -6.78
C PRO A 565 -15.45 -58.38 -6.60
N ALA A 566 -16.20 -58.42 -7.71
CA ALA A 566 -17.59 -58.05 -7.77
C ALA A 566 -18.43 -58.90 -6.77
N PRO A 567 -19.39 -58.30 -6.04
CA PRO A 567 -20.32 -59.07 -5.26
C PRO A 567 -21.20 -59.94 -6.18
N SER A 568 -21.32 -61.23 -5.87
CA SER A 568 -22.18 -62.23 -6.53
C SER A 568 -23.63 -61.74 -6.60
N GLN A 569 -24.20 -61.72 -7.79
CA GLN A 569 -25.59 -61.40 -8.04
C GLN A 569 -26.51 -62.45 -7.40
N PRO A 570 -27.63 -62.04 -6.76
CA PRO A 570 -28.67 -62.97 -6.41
C PRO A 570 -29.51 -63.36 -7.64
N THR A 571 -29.79 -64.65 -7.79
CA THR A 571 -30.64 -65.23 -8.80
C THR A 571 -32.08 -64.68 -8.75
N PRO A 572 -32.72 -64.43 -9.93
CA PRO A 572 -34.09 -63.92 -9.93
C PRO A 572 -35.08 -65.02 -9.72
N SER A 573 -35.93 -64.88 -8.74
CA SER A 573 -37.19 -65.64 -8.61
C SER A 573 -38.30 -64.83 -9.29
N GLY A 574 -39.00 -65.50 -10.23
CA GLY A 574 -39.98 -64.86 -11.10
C GLY A 574 -41.29 -64.47 -10.42
N ALA A 575 -41.85 -63.39 -10.90
CA ALA A 575 -43.28 -63.17 -11.03
C ALA A 575 -43.53 -62.09 -12.10
N ALA A 576 -44.24 -62.48 -13.14
CA ALA A 576 -44.70 -61.60 -14.21
C ALA A 576 -45.88 -60.74 -13.74
N ILE A 577 -45.90 -59.43 -14.09
CA ILE A 577 -47.16 -58.72 -14.41
C ILE A 577 -46.86 -57.64 -15.48
N ASN A 578 -47.71 -57.70 -16.52
CA ASN A 578 -47.89 -56.81 -17.65
C ASN A 578 -48.16 -55.35 -17.27
N SER A 579 -47.65 -54.41 -18.04
CA SER A 579 -48.46 -53.48 -18.86
C SER A 579 -47.57 -52.31 -19.34
N GLY A 580 -47.62 -52.07 -20.62
CA GLY A 580 -46.84 -51.11 -21.37
C GLY A 580 -47.28 -49.67 -21.15
N THR A 581 -46.32 -48.80 -21.37
CA THR A 581 -46.50 -47.49 -22.02
C THR A 581 -45.12 -47.00 -22.46
N SER A 582 -45.00 -46.89 -23.76
CA SER A 582 -43.85 -46.25 -24.41
C SER A 582 -43.79 -44.78 -24.11
N PHE A 583 -42.69 -44.33 -23.56
CA PHE A 583 -42.38 -42.90 -23.43
C PHE A 583 -41.39 -42.50 -24.53
N VAL A 584 -41.87 -41.65 -25.44
CA VAL A 584 -41.06 -41.02 -26.50
C VAL A 584 -40.58 -39.66 -25.94
N PRO A 585 -39.29 -39.34 -25.93
CA PRO A 585 -38.84 -38.02 -25.54
C PRO A 585 -39.09 -36.99 -26.65
N PRO A 586 -39.46 -35.72 -26.33
CA PRO A 586 -39.65 -34.69 -27.33
C PRO A 586 -38.30 -34.17 -27.86
N ALA A 587 -38.30 -33.77 -29.14
CA ALA A 587 -37.18 -33.18 -29.86
C ALA A 587 -36.87 -31.76 -29.33
N PRO A 588 -35.61 -31.29 -29.52
CA PRO A 588 -35.24 -29.95 -29.05
C PRO A 588 -35.83 -28.84 -29.93
N ASP A 589 -36.34 -27.81 -29.28
CA ASP A 589 -36.91 -26.62 -29.90
C ASP A 589 -35.85 -25.77 -30.66
N THR A 590 -36.24 -25.39 -31.87
CA THR A 590 -35.51 -24.46 -32.76
C THR A 590 -35.76 -23.02 -32.30
N PRO A 591 -34.77 -22.11 -32.36
CA PRO A 591 -34.99 -20.72 -31.98
C PRO A 591 -35.81 -19.96 -33.03
N PRO A 592 -36.64 -18.96 -32.64
CA PRO A 592 -37.48 -18.22 -33.55
C PRO A 592 -36.70 -17.20 -34.39
N HIS A 593 -37.05 -17.11 -35.65
CA HIS A 593 -36.60 -16.10 -36.62
C HIS A 593 -37.14 -14.71 -36.27
N PRO A 594 -36.42 -13.61 -36.57
CA PRO A 594 -36.93 -12.26 -36.42
C PRO A 594 -37.95 -11.91 -37.50
N PRO A 595 -38.93 -11.01 -37.22
CA PRO A 595 -39.98 -10.69 -38.20
C PRO A 595 -39.46 -9.79 -39.33
N SER A 596 -39.93 -10.13 -40.54
CA SER A 596 -39.77 -9.40 -41.79
C SER A 596 -40.50 -8.07 -41.74
N ALA A 597 -39.84 -7.02 -42.14
CA ALA A 597 -40.42 -5.68 -42.32
C ALA A 597 -41.25 -5.64 -43.63
N ALA A 598 -42.50 -5.23 -43.53
CA ALA A 598 -43.35 -4.89 -44.65
C ALA A 598 -43.14 -3.42 -45.06
N PRO A 599 -43.33 -3.06 -46.33
CA PRO A 599 -43.06 -1.72 -46.85
C PRO A 599 -44.25 -0.79 -46.66
N ASP A 600 -44.03 0.45 -46.19
CA ASP A 600 -45.04 1.50 -46.22
C ASP A 600 -44.64 2.62 -47.20
N SER A 601 -45.49 2.70 -48.20
CA SER A 601 -45.54 3.77 -49.19
C SER A 601 -46.16 5.02 -48.62
N ARG A 602 -45.49 6.16 -48.79
CA ARG A 602 -46.15 7.45 -49.14
C ARG A 602 -45.15 8.51 -49.52
N SER A 603 -45.12 8.77 -50.73
CA SER A 603 -44.94 9.98 -51.56
C SER A 603 -45.26 11.31 -50.82
N ALA A 604 -44.43 12.27 -51.04
CA ALA A 604 -44.71 13.61 -51.59
C ALA A 604 -43.80 14.71 -51.06
N ALA A 605 -43.16 15.35 -51.95
CA ALA A 605 -42.95 16.75 -52.23
C ALA A 605 -41.78 17.47 -51.53
N ALA A 606 -40.77 17.69 -52.34
CA ALA A 606 -39.90 18.85 -52.27
C ALA A 606 -40.67 20.14 -52.61
N PRO A 607 -40.21 21.31 -52.18
CA PRO A 607 -39.73 22.22 -53.20
C PRO A 607 -38.34 22.82 -52.94
N ALA A 608 -37.76 23.17 -54.08
CA ALA A 608 -36.46 23.75 -54.30
C ALA A 608 -36.43 25.29 -54.09
N LEU A 609 -35.17 25.80 -54.10
CA LEU A 609 -34.73 27.18 -54.51
C LEU A 609 -34.72 28.25 -53.40
N HIS A 610 -33.56 28.82 -53.06
CA HIS A 610 -32.79 29.87 -53.77
C HIS A 610 -31.47 30.09 -52.98
N SER A 611 -30.31 29.96 -53.53
CA SER A 611 -29.40 30.91 -54.22
C SER A 611 -29.23 32.29 -53.60
N GLY A 612 -27.97 32.62 -53.34
CA GLY A 612 -27.40 33.96 -53.13
C GLY A 612 -26.68 34.04 -51.79
N GLY A 613 -25.46 34.40 -51.71
CA GLY A 613 -24.52 35.12 -52.52
C GLY A 613 -23.63 35.96 -51.63
N GLN A 614 -22.31 35.84 -51.79
CA GLN A 614 -21.29 36.88 -51.53
C GLN A 614 -21.15 37.42 -50.08
N ALA A 615 -20.03 37.35 -49.46
CA ALA A 615 -18.66 37.86 -49.71
C ALA A 615 -18.29 39.00 -48.75
N THR A 616 -17.02 38.98 -48.32
CA THR A 616 -16.22 40.11 -47.74
C THR A 616 -16.57 40.48 -46.28
N GLU A 617 -15.67 40.45 -45.34
CA GLU A 617 -14.28 40.86 -45.12
C GLU A 617 -13.60 39.99 -44.04
#